data_943797c018d536e16b1a668fd96f8b14
#
_entry.id   943797c018d536e16b1a668fd96f8b14
#
_cell.length_a   1.000
_cell.length_b   1.000
_cell.length_c   1.000
_cell.angle_alpha   90.00
_cell.angle_beta   90.00
_cell.angle_gamma   90.00
#
_symmetry.space_group_name_H-M   'P 1'
#
loop_
_entity.id
_entity.type
_entity.pdbx_description
1 polymer ?
#
loop_
_entity_poly.entity_id
_entity_poly.type
_entity_poly.pdbx_seq_one_letter_code
_entity_poly.pdbx_strand_id
1 'polypeptide(L)'
;TPITEEKGLYAALNNCAFVSTKTIKDDYSKPFCFLMDASMLGVGVGFDTKGAGEIIVKGVDKGRETTYEIPDTREGWVESLRLLLESYFHNTPEVKFDYSLIRLAGEPIKGFGGVSSGPEPLEEVHEDIRKVLEKNSGNPITITTIVDIMNLIGKCVVAGNVRRTAEIVFGDP
;
A
#
# COMPACT_ATOMS: atom_id res chain seq x y z
N THR A 1 -5.47 -28.77 7.01
CA THR A 1 -5.57 -28.42 6.52
C THR A 1 -5.77 -28.44 6.46
N PRO A 2 -5.93 -28.63 6.88
CA PRO A 2 -6.17 -28.32 6.35
C PRO A 2 -6.54 -27.60 6.25
N ILE A 3 -6.72 -27.80 6.78
CA ILE A 3 -7.05 -26.87 6.20
C ILE A 3 -6.22 -25.96 6.25
N THR A 4 -5.34 -26.06 6.99
CA THR A 4 -4.58 -25.11 6.80
C THR A 4 -3.52 -25.46 6.11
N GLU A 5 -3.05 -26.47 6.24
CA GLU A 5 -2.32 -26.65 5.33
C GLU A 5 -2.90 -26.86 4.36
N GLU A 6 -3.64 -27.43 4.63
CA GLU A 6 -4.51 -27.39 3.71
C GLU A 6 -4.98 -26.05 3.60
N LYS A 7 -4.92 -25.33 4.60
CA LYS A 7 -5.18 -24.01 4.49
C LYS A 7 -4.13 -23.35 3.78
N GLY A 8 -2.91 -23.71 3.96
CA GLY A 8 -1.87 -23.16 3.24
C GLY A 8 -2.05 -23.41 1.77
N LEU A 9 -2.32 -24.64 1.44
CA LEU A 9 -2.53 -24.99 0.09
C LEU A 9 -3.77 -24.36 -0.47
N TYR A 10 -4.79 -24.31 0.33
CA TYR A 10 -6.01 -23.72 -0.07
C TYR A 10 -5.83 -22.25 -0.33
N ALA A 11 -5.09 -21.56 0.50
CA ALA A 11 -4.81 -20.16 0.28
C ALA A 11 -4.05 -19.95 -1.01
N ALA A 12 -3.18 -20.85 -1.38
CA ALA A 12 -2.47 -20.74 -2.62
C ALA A 12 -3.40 -20.88 -3.81
N LEU A 13 -4.41 -21.74 -3.69
CA LEU A 13 -5.36 -21.94 -4.75
C LEU A 13 -6.43 -20.87 -4.80
N ASN A 14 -6.81 -20.38 -3.65
CA ASN A 14 -7.84 -19.35 -3.56
C ASN A 14 -7.26 -18.08 -2.98
N ASN A 15 -6.09 -17.73 -3.48
CA ASN A 15 -5.33 -16.64 -2.94
C ASN A 15 -5.92 -15.30 -3.34
N CYS A 16 -7.11 -15.02 -2.86
CA CYS A 16 -7.78 -13.77 -3.17
C CYS A 16 -8.57 -13.29 -1.97
N ALA A 17 -8.77 -12.00 -1.91
CA ALA A 17 -9.53 -11.37 -0.86
C ALA A 17 -10.29 -10.20 -1.44
N PHE A 18 -11.17 -9.63 -0.66
CA PHE A 18 -11.96 -8.49 -1.09
C PHE A 18 -12.03 -7.50 0.05
N VAL A 19 -11.87 -6.21 -0.25
CA VAL A 19 -12.02 -5.17 0.74
C VAL A 19 -13.10 -4.21 0.27
N SER A 20 -14.01 -3.85 1.18
CA SER A 20 -15.04 -2.88 0.87
C SER A 20 -14.67 -1.53 1.42
N THR A 21 -14.97 -0.48 0.66
CA THR A 21 -14.75 0.90 1.13
C THR A 21 -16.02 1.46 1.78
N LYS A 22 -17.08 0.65 1.93
CA LYS A 22 -18.35 1.21 2.43
C LYS A 22 -18.27 1.70 3.87
N THR A 23 -17.34 1.19 4.66
CA THR A 23 -17.15 1.64 6.04
C THR A 23 -15.95 2.58 6.17
N ILE A 24 -15.59 3.24 5.09
CA ILE A 24 -14.39 4.09 5.06
C ILE A 24 -14.41 5.18 6.13
N LYS A 25 -15.58 5.63 6.52
CA LYS A 25 -15.63 6.70 7.53
C LYS A 25 -15.32 6.20 8.94
N ASP A 26 -15.27 4.88 9.15
CA ASP A 26 -14.88 4.35 10.45
C ASP A 26 -13.36 4.34 10.61
N ASP A 27 -12.65 4.17 9.49
CA ASP A 27 -11.18 4.20 9.50
C ASP A 27 -10.78 4.53 8.06
N TYR A 28 -10.42 5.79 7.84
CA TYR A 28 -10.26 6.32 6.48
C TYR A 28 -9.21 5.64 5.65
N SER A 29 -8.09 5.27 6.24
CA SER A 29 -7.00 4.66 5.48
C SER A 29 -7.06 3.14 5.43
N LYS A 30 -7.91 2.53 6.27
CA LYS A 30 -7.91 1.09 6.42
C LYS A 30 -8.08 0.27 5.13
N PRO A 31 -9.05 0.59 4.27
CA PRO A 31 -9.21 -0.23 3.07
C PRO A 31 -7.99 -0.19 2.15
N PHE A 32 -7.32 0.95 2.09
CA PHE A 32 -6.13 1.10 1.25
C PHE A 32 -4.95 0.34 1.84
N CYS A 33 -4.78 0.45 3.15
CA CYS A 33 -3.70 -0.24 3.84
C CYS A 33 -3.90 -1.75 3.81
N PHE A 34 -5.15 -2.20 3.90
CA PHE A 34 -5.46 -3.62 3.81
C PHE A 34 -5.03 -4.14 2.43
N LEU A 35 -5.35 -3.39 1.38
CA LEU A 35 -5.00 -3.82 0.04
C LEU A 35 -3.48 -3.96 -0.11
N MET A 36 -2.73 -2.98 0.36
CA MET A 36 -1.28 -3.06 0.27
C MET A 36 -0.75 -4.24 1.08
N ASP A 37 -1.20 -4.37 2.32
CA ASP A 37 -0.70 -5.41 3.21
C ASP A 37 -0.98 -6.81 2.66
N ALA A 38 -2.21 -7.06 2.25
CA ALA A 38 -2.57 -8.36 1.71
C ALA A 38 -1.85 -8.65 0.40
N SER A 39 -1.73 -7.63 -0.45
CA SER A 39 -1.04 -7.81 -1.73
C SER A 39 0.44 -8.13 -1.53
N MET A 40 1.07 -7.54 -0.52
CA MET A 40 2.46 -7.82 -0.22
C MET A 40 2.66 -9.25 0.26
N LEU A 41 1.61 -9.87 0.76
CA LEU A 41 1.64 -11.27 1.16
C LEU A 41 1.28 -12.20 0.01
N GLY A 42 1.09 -11.66 -1.19
CA GLY A 42 0.80 -12.46 -2.36
C GLY A 42 -0.67 -12.72 -2.61
N VAL A 43 -1.55 -12.05 -1.86
CA VAL A 43 -2.98 -12.24 -1.99
C VAL A 43 -3.53 -11.27 -3.04
N GLY A 44 -4.27 -11.78 -4.01
CA GLY A 44 -4.98 -10.91 -4.93
C GLY A 44 -6.13 -10.24 -4.19
N VAL A 45 -6.32 -8.95 -4.39
CA VAL A 45 -7.33 -8.20 -3.65
C VAL A 45 -8.22 -7.43 -4.61
N GLY A 46 -9.52 -7.69 -4.52
CA GLY A 46 -10.50 -6.88 -5.20
C GLY A 46 -11.04 -5.82 -4.25
N PHE A 47 -11.68 -4.81 -4.79
CA PHE A 47 -12.22 -3.72 -3.95
C PHE A 47 -13.47 -3.13 -4.60
N ASP A 48 -14.24 -2.39 -3.80
CA ASP A 48 -15.38 -1.65 -4.33
C ASP A 48 -15.15 -0.15 -4.13
N THR A 49 -16.09 0.64 -4.63
CA THR A 49 -16.03 2.09 -4.53
C THR A 49 -17.20 2.67 -3.74
N LYS A 50 -17.77 1.85 -2.86
CA LYS A 50 -18.95 2.27 -2.10
C LYS A 50 -18.66 3.41 -1.13
N GLY A 51 -17.38 3.64 -0.82
CA GLY A 51 -16.99 4.73 0.05
C GLY A 51 -16.96 6.10 -0.61
N ALA A 52 -17.22 6.17 -1.92
CA ALA A 52 -17.20 7.45 -2.60
C ALA A 52 -18.20 8.40 -1.97
N GLY A 53 -17.77 9.62 -1.71
CA GLY A 53 -18.60 10.64 -1.09
C GLY A 53 -18.72 10.56 0.41
N GLU A 54 -18.18 9.51 1.03
CA GLU A 54 -18.37 9.29 2.47
C GLU A 54 -17.41 10.11 3.35
N ILE A 55 -16.30 10.52 2.80
CA ILE A 55 -15.33 11.32 3.56
C ILE A 55 -14.84 12.47 2.68
N ILE A 56 -14.33 13.51 3.35
CA ILE A 56 -13.77 14.66 2.64
C ILE A 56 -12.26 14.52 2.64
N VAL A 57 -11.65 14.76 1.48
CA VAL A 57 -10.19 14.81 1.39
C VAL A 57 -9.80 16.24 1.76
N LYS A 58 -9.33 16.43 2.98
CA LYS A 58 -9.08 17.78 3.49
C LYS A 58 -7.79 18.41 3.00
N GLY A 59 -6.82 17.59 2.60
CA GLY A 59 -5.50 18.09 2.25
C GLY A 59 -4.64 18.19 3.50
N VAL A 60 -3.33 18.24 3.30
CA VAL A 60 -2.38 18.29 4.42
C VAL A 60 -2.29 19.70 4.98
N ASP A 61 -1.83 19.81 6.22
CA ASP A 61 -1.52 21.10 6.83
C ASP A 61 -0.11 21.48 6.36
N LYS A 62 -0.04 22.30 5.33
CA LYS A 62 1.25 22.65 4.71
C LYS A 62 2.10 23.58 5.54
N GLY A 63 1.54 24.12 6.61
CA GLY A 63 2.31 24.97 7.52
C GLY A 63 3.19 24.19 8.46
N ARG A 64 3.02 22.87 8.54
CA ARG A 64 3.79 22.03 9.43
C ARG A 64 4.21 20.76 8.70
N GLU A 65 5.25 20.13 9.22
CA GLU A 65 5.87 19.00 8.56
C GLU A 65 6.40 18.02 9.58
N THR A 66 6.26 16.73 9.33
CA THR A 66 6.87 15.70 10.16
C THR A 66 7.67 14.78 9.25
N THR A 67 8.58 14.04 9.83
CA THR A 67 9.40 13.08 9.08
C THR A 67 9.15 11.68 9.61
N TYR A 68 9.02 10.72 8.72
CA TYR A 68 8.89 9.32 9.09
C TYR A 68 9.98 8.52 8.39
N GLU A 69 10.82 7.87 9.19
CA GLU A 69 11.88 7.03 8.69
C GLU A 69 11.30 5.63 8.49
N ILE A 70 11.22 5.18 7.26
CA ILE A 70 10.49 3.98 6.91
C ILE A 70 11.34 2.74 7.16
N PRO A 71 10.94 1.87 8.11
CA PRO A 71 11.65 0.61 8.29
C PRO A 71 11.53 -0.25 7.04
N ASP A 72 12.57 -1.03 6.74
CA ASP A 72 12.58 -1.89 5.57
C ASP A 72 11.82 -3.18 5.87
N THR A 73 10.54 -3.06 6.18
CA THR A 73 9.66 -4.18 6.50
C THR A 73 8.31 -3.96 5.83
N ARG A 74 7.54 -5.04 5.70
CA ARG A 74 6.19 -4.92 5.17
C ARG A 74 5.37 -3.93 5.98
N GLU A 75 5.47 -4.06 7.31
CA GLU A 75 4.74 -3.18 8.21
C GLU A 75 5.16 -1.71 8.03
N GLY A 76 6.46 -1.49 7.80
CA GLY A 76 6.95 -0.13 7.58
C GLY A 76 6.38 0.49 6.32
N TRP A 77 6.31 -0.28 5.27
CA TRP A 77 5.74 0.20 4.01
C TRP A 77 4.26 0.54 4.17
N VAL A 78 3.51 -0.35 4.84
CA VAL A 78 2.08 -0.11 5.05
C VAL A 78 1.87 1.10 5.95
N GLU A 79 2.69 1.25 6.99
CA GLU A 79 2.57 2.39 7.89
C GLU A 79 2.86 3.70 7.15
N SER A 80 3.82 3.70 6.23
CA SER A 80 4.10 4.92 5.47
C SER A 80 2.89 5.32 4.64
N LEU A 81 2.22 4.36 4.04
CA LEU A 81 1.00 4.62 3.29
C LEU A 81 -0.09 5.18 4.21
N ARG A 82 -0.25 4.57 5.38
CA ARG A 82 -1.25 5.02 6.34
C ARG A 82 -1.02 6.47 6.72
N LEU A 83 0.22 6.82 7.05
CA LEU A 83 0.54 8.18 7.46
C LEU A 83 0.28 9.18 6.34
N LEU A 84 0.61 8.81 5.11
CA LEU A 84 0.36 9.68 3.97
C LEU A 84 -1.13 9.92 3.80
N LEU A 85 -1.93 8.87 3.80
CA LEU A 85 -3.37 9.00 3.61
C LEU A 85 -4.02 9.77 4.76
N GLU A 86 -3.63 9.48 6.00
CA GLU A 86 -4.21 10.15 7.14
C GLU A 86 -3.91 11.65 7.12
N SER A 87 -2.73 12.04 6.65
CA SER A 87 -2.40 13.45 6.60
C SER A 87 -3.33 14.22 5.65
N TYR A 88 -3.73 13.59 4.55
CA TYR A 88 -4.66 14.23 3.61
C TYR A 88 -6.11 14.13 4.07
N PHE A 89 -6.48 13.05 4.74
CA PHE A 89 -7.86 12.89 5.18
C PHE A 89 -8.18 13.73 6.42
N HIS A 90 -7.19 13.97 7.27
CA HIS A 90 -7.42 14.65 8.55
C HIS A 90 -6.73 15.99 8.68
N ASN A 91 -6.11 16.49 7.61
CA ASN A 91 -5.44 17.78 7.61
C ASN A 91 -4.36 17.86 8.70
N THR A 92 -3.56 16.81 8.81
CA THR A 92 -2.44 16.80 9.76
C THR A 92 -1.19 17.27 9.04
N PRO A 93 -0.06 17.47 9.75
CA PRO A 93 1.15 17.97 9.11
C PRO A 93 1.59 17.08 7.95
N GLU A 94 2.17 17.72 6.94
CA GLU A 94 2.68 16.99 5.79
C GLU A 94 3.78 16.03 6.24
N VAL A 95 3.77 14.81 5.71
CA VAL A 95 4.74 13.80 6.09
C VAL A 95 5.83 13.72 5.04
N LYS A 96 7.07 13.88 5.47
CA LYS A 96 8.23 13.65 4.62
C LYS A 96 8.74 12.27 4.94
N PHE A 97 9.05 11.48 3.93
CA PHE A 97 9.50 10.12 4.14
C PHE A 97 10.99 10.01 3.93
N ASP A 98 11.64 9.31 4.85
CA ASP A 98 13.06 9.00 4.75
C ASP A 98 13.17 7.54 4.33
N TYR A 99 13.68 7.30 3.14
CA TYR A 99 13.76 5.96 2.55
C TYR A 99 15.12 5.31 2.77
N SER A 100 15.98 5.94 3.55
CA SER A 100 17.37 5.49 3.66
C SER A 100 17.56 4.13 4.31
N LEU A 101 16.56 3.68 5.08
CA LEU A 101 16.64 2.36 5.72
C LEU A 101 16.25 1.23 4.78
N ILE A 102 15.67 1.54 3.63
CA ILE A 102 15.22 0.52 2.69
C ILE A 102 16.41 0.06 1.85
N ARG A 103 16.59 -1.25 1.75
CA ARG A 103 17.71 -1.81 0.98
C ARG A 103 17.67 -1.35 -0.46
N LEU A 104 18.84 -1.13 -1.02
CA LEU A 104 18.94 -0.75 -2.42
C LEU A 104 18.54 -1.92 -3.30
N ALA A 105 18.14 -1.60 -4.52
CA ALA A 105 17.73 -2.64 -5.47
C ALA A 105 18.84 -3.64 -5.67
N GLY A 106 18.47 -4.92 -5.66
CA GLY A 106 19.41 -6.00 -5.86
C GLY A 106 20.03 -6.56 -4.60
N GLU A 107 19.86 -5.91 -3.45
CA GLU A 107 20.41 -6.44 -2.20
C GLU A 107 19.54 -7.59 -1.69
N PRO A 108 20.16 -8.61 -1.11
CA PRO A 108 19.38 -9.75 -0.61
C PRO A 108 18.49 -9.38 0.56
N ILE A 109 17.35 -10.03 0.64
CA ILE A 109 16.40 -9.83 1.72
C ILE A 109 16.50 -11.00 2.66
N LYS A 110 16.94 -10.74 3.88
CA LYS A 110 17.05 -11.78 4.89
C LYS A 110 15.67 -12.31 5.23
N GLY A 111 15.56 -13.60 5.29
CA GLY A 111 14.33 -14.24 5.69
C GLY A 111 13.33 -14.46 4.59
N PHE A 112 13.46 -13.76 3.47
CA PHE A 112 12.55 -13.96 2.36
C PHE A 112 13.18 -14.69 1.19
N GLY A 113 14.46 -14.66 1.09
CA GLY A 113 15.13 -15.36 0.02
C GLY A 113 15.05 -14.68 -1.33
N GLY A 114 14.72 -13.50 -1.43
CA GLY A 114 14.70 -12.75 -2.69
C GLY A 114 15.63 -11.57 -2.63
N VAL A 115 15.50 -10.67 -3.57
CA VAL A 115 16.28 -9.45 -3.60
C VAL A 115 15.35 -8.25 -3.48
N SER A 116 15.90 -7.18 -2.97
CA SER A 116 15.16 -5.95 -2.76
C SER A 116 14.85 -5.28 -4.09
N SER A 117 13.66 -4.69 -4.19
CA SER A 117 13.30 -3.84 -5.33
C SER A 117 13.86 -2.44 -5.16
N GLY A 118 14.40 -2.12 -3.97
CA GLY A 118 14.84 -0.77 -3.66
C GLY A 118 13.67 0.08 -3.18
N PRO A 119 13.93 1.32 -2.82
CA PRO A 119 12.88 2.22 -2.37
C PRO A 119 12.05 2.84 -3.49
N GLU A 120 12.49 2.73 -4.75
CA GLU A 120 11.83 3.43 -5.85
C GLU A 120 10.35 3.13 -6.00
N PRO A 121 9.90 1.87 -5.92
CA PRO A 121 8.46 1.63 -6.06
C PRO A 121 7.65 2.34 -4.99
N LEU A 122 8.16 2.41 -3.77
CA LEU A 122 7.46 3.07 -2.68
C LEU A 122 7.50 4.59 -2.85
N GLU A 123 8.64 5.14 -3.24
CA GLU A 123 8.74 6.57 -3.53
C GLU A 123 7.75 6.97 -4.60
N GLU A 124 7.67 6.17 -5.65
CA GLU A 124 6.79 6.46 -6.77
C GLU A 124 5.32 6.44 -6.35
N VAL A 125 4.93 5.43 -5.56
CA VAL A 125 3.53 5.35 -5.12
C VAL A 125 3.19 6.51 -4.20
N HIS A 126 4.10 6.91 -3.32
CA HIS A 126 3.85 8.07 -2.46
C HIS A 126 3.62 9.33 -3.29
N GLU A 127 4.47 9.56 -4.29
CA GLU A 127 4.33 10.74 -5.13
C GLU A 127 3.04 10.72 -5.94
N ASP A 128 2.73 9.58 -6.52
CA ASP A 128 1.54 9.47 -7.36
C ASP A 128 0.26 9.60 -6.53
N ILE A 129 0.24 9.03 -5.32
CA ILE A 129 -0.91 9.18 -4.45
C ILE A 129 -1.05 10.63 -3.99
N ARG A 130 0.06 11.32 -3.72
CA ARG A 130 -0.02 12.74 -3.38
C ARG A 130 -0.70 13.52 -4.49
N LYS A 131 -0.34 13.25 -5.73
CA LYS A 131 -0.96 13.96 -6.86
C LYS A 131 -2.45 13.71 -6.94
N VAL A 132 -2.85 12.46 -6.75
CA VAL A 132 -4.26 12.11 -6.77
C VAL A 132 -5.03 12.80 -5.65
N LEU A 133 -4.47 12.80 -4.45
CA LEU A 133 -5.11 13.41 -3.29
C LEU A 133 -5.14 14.94 -3.39
N GLU A 134 -4.09 15.55 -3.95
CA GLU A 134 -4.09 17.00 -4.16
C GLU A 134 -5.21 17.41 -5.09
N LYS A 135 -5.43 16.64 -6.15
CA LYS A 135 -6.52 16.95 -7.07
C LYS A 135 -7.88 16.83 -6.43
N ASN A 136 -8.04 15.95 -5.46
CA ASN A 136 -9.32 15.75 -4.80
C ASN A 136 -9.47 16.62 -3.54
N SER A 137 -8.41 17.31 -3.12
CA SER A 137 -8.44 18.07 -1.86
C SER A 137 -9.55 19.11 -1.85
N GLY A 138 -10.21 19.21 -0.71
CA GLY A 138 -11.31 20.13 -0.53
C GLY A 138 -12.66 19.56 -0.90
N ASN A 139 -12.70 18.33 -1.41
CA ASN A 139 -13.94 17.73 -1.91
C ASN A 139 -14.17 16.35 -1.32
N PRO A 140 -15.40 15.84 -1.39
CA PRO A 140 -15.63 14.45 -0.99
C PRO A 140 -14.82 13.52 -1.88
N ILE A 141 -14.36 12.41 -1.32
CA ILE A 141 -13.56 11.46 -2.07
C ILE A 141 -14.38 10.89 -3.21
N THR A 142 -13.81 10.86 -4.40
CA THR A 142 -14.53 10.43 -5.59
C THR A 142 -14.24 8.96 -5.89
N ILE A 143 -15.09 8.37 -6.74
CA ILE A 143 -14.85 7.02 -7.24
C ILE A 143 -13.48 6.96 -7.92
N THR A 144 -13.18 7.95 -8.76
CA THR A 144 -11.90 8.00 -9.48
C THR A 144 -10.72 8.00 -8.51
N THR A 145 -10.80 8.79 -7.44
CA THR A 145 -9.74 8.86 -6.45
C THR A 145 -9.52 7.50 -5.79
N ILE A 146 -10.61 6.83 -5.39
CA ILE A 146 -10.50 5.51 -4.77
C ILE A 146 -9.84 4.53 -5.73
N VAL A 147 -10.32 4.46 -6.96
CA VAL A 147 -9.79 3.53 -7.94
C VAL A 147 -8.32 3.81 -8.23
N ASP A 148 -7.98 5.08 -8.40
CA ASP A 148 -6.60 5.44 -8.71
C ASP A 148 -5.66 5.05 -7.57
N ILE A 149 -6.04 5.32 -6.33
CA ILE A 149 -5.19 4.97 -5.19
C ILE A 149 -5.03 3.46 -5.10
N MET A 150 -6.13 2.71 -5.22
CA MET A 150 -6.06 1.25 -5.16
C MET A 150 -5.16 0.68 -6.26
N ASN A 151 -5.29 1.22 -7.48
CA ASN A 151 -4.47 0.74 -8.59
C ASN A 151 -3.00 1.10 -8.42
N LEU A 152 -2.72 2.29 -7.89
CA LEU A 152 -1.33 2.69 -7.64
C LEU A 152 -0.69 1.80 -6.58
N ILE A 153 -1.44 1.44 -5.55
CA ILE A 153 -0.93 0.53 -4.53
C ILE A 153 -0.62 -0.83 -5.15
N GLY A 154 -1.53 -1.34 -5.96
CA GLY A 154 -1.31 -2.62 -6.63
C GLY A 154 -0.07 -2.60 -7.52
N LYS A 155 0.10 -1.52 -8.26
CA LYS A 155 1.27 -1.36 -9.12
C LYS A 155 2.55 -1.33 -8.31
N CYS A 156 2.55 -0.65 -7.19
CA CYS A 156 3.71 -0.59 -6.30
C CYS A 156 4.10 -1.98 -5.80
N VAL A 157 3.11 -2.75 -5.36
CA VAL A 157 3.37 -4.08 -4.82
C VAL A 157 3.88 -5.01 -5.91
N VAL A 158 3.30 -4.93 -7.10
CA VAL A 158 3.75 -5.77 -8.21
C VAL A 158 5.20 -5.43 -8.57
N ALA A 159 5.53 -4.15 -8.64
CA ALA A 159 6.89 -3.73 -8.96
C ALA A 159 7.89 -4.23 -7.92
N GLY A 160 7.49 -4.19 -6.64
CA GLY A 160 8.34 -4.67 -5.57
C GLY A 160 8.44 -6.19 -5.56
N ASN A 161 7.31 -6.86 -5.76
CA ASN A 161 7.27 -8.32 -5.66
C ASN A 161 7.89 -9.03 -6.85
N VAL A 162 7.92 -8.40 -8.01
CA VAL A 162 8.46 -9.04 -9.20
C VAL A 162 9.87 -9.57 -8.96
N ARG A 163 10.73 -8.78 -8.34
CA ARG A 163 12.10 -9.22 -8.11
C ARG A 163 12.20 -10.34 -7.10
N ARG A 164 11.43 -10.26 -6.02
CA ARG A 164 11.43 -11.31 -5.03
C ARG A 164 10.91 -12.60 -5.62
N THR A 165 9.80 -12.48 -6.34
CA THR A 165 9.14 -13.63 -6.91
C THR A 165 9.99 -14.27 -8.00
N ALA A 166 10.69 -13.46 -8.77
CA ALA A 166 11.56 -13.98 -9.80
C ALA A 166 12.63 -14.87 -9.21
N GLU A 167 13.19 -14.47 -8.08
CA GLU A 167 14.19 -15.27 -7.41
C GLU A 167 13.62 -16.60 -6.99
N ILE A 168 12.43 -16.58 -6.42
CA ILE A 168 11.82 -17.79 -5.91
C ILE A 168 11.30 -18.68 -7.02
N VAL A 169 10.58 -18.08 -7.94
CA VAL A 169 9.93 -18.86 -8.99
C VAL A 169 10.93 -19.49 -9.92
N PHE A 170 11.94 -18.75 -10.30
CA PHE A 170 12.92 -19.29 -11.20
C PHE A 170 13.81 -20.32 -10.54
N GLY A 171 13.86 -20.31 -9.25
CA GLY A 171 14.59 -21.32 -8.55
C GLY A 171 13.79 -22.58 -8.43
N ASP A 172 12.56 -22.55 -8.89
CA ASP A 172 11.64 -23.61 -8.68
C ASP A 172 11.02 -24.13 -9.93
N PRO A 173 11.53 -24.27 -10.99
CA PRO A 173 10.85 -24.85 -12.16
C PRO A 173 10.79 -26.34 -12.09
#